data_e1c0946700fa6e51524e4e48a4097e52
#
_entry.id   e1c0946700fa6e51524e4e48a4097e52
#
_cell.length_a   1.000
_cell.length_b   1.000
_cell.length_c   1.000
_cell.angle_alpha   90.00
_cell.angle_beta   90.00
_cell.angle_gamma   90.00
#
_symmetry.space_group_name_H-M   'P 1'
#
loop_
_entity.id
_entity.type
_entity.pdbx_description
1 polymer ?
#
loop_
_entity_poly.entity_id
_entity_poly.type
_entity_poly.pdbx_seq_one_letter_code
_entity_poly.pdbx_strand_id
1 'polypeptide(L)'
;ESTSAKVNILTYAFAYNEKVDDYINEDAAIRAITKEQVAAVAKKYLSGDHITLEISEGEPKKNVLAKPQIKPLDPPKGVETEYSKNFKKIPTTPVTETFNNFADVTERQLYPNVKLFYTPNTKNDVFSLTLKYGVGTHKMPKLQYAVQLMNTAGMMPNIDAQTVRRQYSELGASYSFGVTDSYFYISISGEEKNLDKILELVTKHVLMPNLDNRQIQSMVSSAYWSRYSEKRNPSVVASALLEYALYGENSHYIDRIPMDELYNFSVAPDGTVIETFLLNKTNLTTTIQEATGYAVDIHYCGKKDINDVAKAMAKIPMKETMANSESPIIRERATYNKTNVMFLADSKMQQAKIYFYINGKPYDIAQDVACDAFNQYFSGGFSGLVMNEIREKRSMAYTAFGSVSNPIIPGKDSYLLGYVGTQSDKVADAVDVFMDLLNNMPDYPDRMENIITFLHQSALAAKPGMRSKSMVFDQWKQLGYKDDPAKVNLNSIDNLNYDVIKTYYEQNIKNQPVTIVIIGNPKTVNLKQIKAKYGKITKVSPAKLFKG
;
A
#
# COMPACT_ATOMS: atom_id res chain seq x y z
N GLU A 1 21.03 9.00 10.40
CA GLU A 1 20.19 7.84 10.69
C GLU A 1 19.02 8.22 11.59
N SER A 2 17.85 7.55 11.38
CA SER A 2 16.64 7.82 12.17
C SER A 2 16.77 7.25 13.59
N THR A 3 15.98 7.77 14.53
CA THR A 3 15.89 7.22 15.90
C THR A 3 15.50 5.74 15.86
N SER A 4 14.57 5.36 14.99
CA SER A 4 14.18 3.96 14.82
C SER A 4 15.33 3.06 14.33
N ALA A 5 16.18 3.53 13.42
CA ALA A 5 17.36 2.78 12.99
C ALA A 5 18.35 2.56 14.15
N LYS A 6 18.58 3.58 14.98
CA LYS A 6 19.44 3.46 16.17
C LYS A 6 18.87 2.45 17.17
N VAL A 7 17.57 2.53 17.45
CA VAL A 7 16.90 1.56 18.33
C VAL A 7 17.03 0.14 17.78
N ASN A 8 16.84 -0.07 16.48
CA ASN A 8 16.99 -1.38 15.87
C ASN A 8 18.41 -1.92 16.00
N ILE A 9 19.44 -1.10 15.73
CA ILE A 9 20.85 -1.49 15.90
C ILE A 9 21.11 -1.94 17.34
N LEU A 10 20.70 -1.14 18.33
CA LEU A 10 20.86 -1.50 19.74
C LEU A 10 20.10 -2.78 20.11
N THR A 11 18.89 -2.96 19.58
CA THR A 11 18.07 -4.16 19.82
C THR A 11 18.73 -5.40 19.23
N TYR A 12 19.23 -5.33 18.00
CA TYR A 12 19.90 -6.45 17.34
C TYR A 12 21.23 -6.77 18.01
N ALA A 13 22.05 -5.79 18.32
CA ALA A 13 23.29 -5.99 19.05
C ALA A 13 23.04 -6.73 20.37
N PHE A 14 22.02 -6.33 21.12
CA PHE A 14 21.62 -7.02 22.35
C PHE A 14 21.09 -8.43 22.10
N ALA A 15 20.15 -8.60 21.14
CA ALA A 15 19.49 -9.88 20.87
C ALA A 15 20.45 -10.95 20.34
N TYR A 16 21.45 -10.55 19.54
CA TYR A 16 22.44 -11.46 18.96
C TYR A 16 23.75 -11.50 19.74
N ASN A 17 23.86 -10.80 20.87
CA ASN A 17 25.07 -10.69 21.66
C ASN A 17 26.29 -10.19 20.84
N GLU A 18 26.04 -9.19 20.00
CA GLU A 18 27.03 -8.54 19.15
C GLU A 18 27.40 -7.17 19.71
N LYS A 19 28.53 -6.63 19.26
CA LYS A 19 28.94 -5.29 19.68
C LYS A 19 28.31 -4.24 18.77
N VAL A 20 27.89 -3.12 19.34
CA VAL A 20 27.35 -1.97 18.55
C VAL A 20 28.38 -1.46 17.54
N ASP A 21 29.69 -1.52 17.90
CA ASP A 21 30.79 -1.11 17.02
C ASP A 21 30.89 -1.95 15.74
N ASP A 22 30.46 -3.22 15.77
CA ASP A 22 30.43 -4.08 14.57
C ASP A 22 29.44 -3.54 13.55
N TYR A 23 28.28 -3.04 13.97
CA TYR A 23 27.31 -2.38 13.09
C TYR A 23 27.80 -1.02 12.57
N ILE A 24 28.52 -0.25 13.41
CA ILE A 24 29.07 1.06 13.01
C ILE A 24 30.16 0.88 11.95
N ASN A 25 30.97 -0.17 12.08
CA ASN A 25 32.10 -0.45 11.20
C ASN A 25 31.76 -1.42 10.05
N GLU A 26 30.49 -1.81 9.88
CA GLU A 26 30.04 -2.79 8.89
C GLU A 26 30.48 -2.43 7.46
N ASP A 27 30.35 -1.16 7.05
CA ASP A 27 30.77 -0.70 5.71
C ASP A 27 32.27 -0.92 5.47
N ALA A 28 33.09 -0.61 6.46
CA ALA A 28 34.54 -0.84 6.38
C ALA A 28 34.87 -2.35 6.33
N ALA A 29 34.17 -3.16 7.10
CA ALA A 29 34.32 -4.61 7.11
C ALA A 29 33.92 -5.23 5.77
N ILE A 30 32.80 -4.79 5.18
CA ILE A 30 32.33 -5.25 3.86
C ILE A 30 33.36 -4.88 2.77
N ARG A 31 33.89 -3.66 2.78
CA ARG A 31 34.91 -3.22 1.82
C ARG A 31 36.23 -3.99 1.93
N ALA A 32 36.53 -4.56 3.07
CA ALA A 32 37.71 -5.36 3.31
C ALA A 32 37.57 -6.85 2.89
N ILE A 33 36.35 -7.29 2.51
CA ILE A 33 36.11 -8.68 2.09
C ILE A 33 36.79 -8.97 0.77
N THR A 34 37.59 -10.06 0.73
CA THR A 34 38.26 -10.51 -0.48
C THR A 34 37.47 -11.62 -1.20
N LYS A 35 37.79 -11.80 -2.50
CA LYS A 35 37.22 -12.88 -3.31
C LYS A 35 37.49 -14.26 -2.69
N GLU A 36 38.69 -14.46 -2.10
CA GLU A 36 39.11 -15.72 -1.48
C GLU A 36 38.28 -16.01 -0.24
N GLN A 37 37.94 -14.98 0.56
CA GLN A 37 37.06 -15.12 1.71
C GLN A 37 35.65 -15.52 1.29
N VAL A 38 35.09 -14.90 0.24
CA VAL A 38 33.78 -15.29 -0.31
C VAL A 38 33.80 -16.73 -0.80
N ALA A 39 34.86 -17.14 -1.53
CA ALA A 39 35.02 -18.51 -2.02
C ALA A 39 35.15 -19.53 -0.89
N ALA A 40 35.85 -19.18 0.20
CA ALA A 40 35.98 -20.05 1.36
C ALA A 40 34.63 -20.26 2.08
N VAL A 41 33.83 -19.20 2.24
CA VAL A 41 32.48 -19.28 2.81
C VAL A 41 31.57 -20.13 1.93
N ALA A 42 31.56 -19.89 0.61
CA ALA A 42 30.79 -20.68 -0.35
C ALA A 42 31.18 -22.17 -0.27
N LYS A 43 32.48 -22.48 -0.23
CA LYS A 43 32.96 -23.86 -0.08
C LYS A 43 32.49 -24.48 1.24
N LYS A 44 32.53 -23.72 2.35
CA LYS A 44 32.12 -24.21 3.66
C LYS A 44 30.64 -24.59 3.73
N TYR A 45 29.75 -23.76 3.14
CA TYR A 45 28.31 -23.89 3.32
C TYR A 45 27.55 -24.50 2.13
N LEU A 46 28.12 -24.45 0.91
CA LEU A 46 27.44 -24.87 -0.31
C LEU A 46 27.98 -26.19 -0.91
N SER A 47 29.09 -26.75 -0.38
CA SER A 47 29.69 -28.00 -0.88
C SER A 47 29.35 -29.24 -0.07
N GLY A 48 28.57 -29.11 0.98
CA GLY A 48 28.13 -30.21 1.82
C GLY A 48 26.80 -30.83 1.40
N ASP A 49 26.30 -31.70 2.27
CA ASP A 49 24.99 -32.32 2.09
C ASP A 49 23.88 -31.27 2.01
N HIS A 50 22.90 -31.53 1.16
CA HIS A 50 21.75 -30.65 0.99
C HIS A 50 20.43 -31.42 1.02
N ILE A 51 19.36 -30.75 1.38
CA ILE A 51 18.01 -31.28 1.34
C ILE A 51 17.36 -30.82 0.05
N THR A 52 16.93 -31.77 -0.78
CA THR A 52 16.11 -31.51 -1.95
C THR A 52 14.64 -31.73 -1.58
N LEU A 53 13.81 -30.72 -1.73
CA LEU A 53 12.37 -30.81 -1.56
C LEU A 53 11.71 -30.91 -2.94
N GLU A 54 11.09 -32.03 -3.23
CA GLU A 54 10.29 -32.22 -4.44
C GLU A 54 8.81 -32.00 -4.12
N ILE A 55 8.18 -31.08 -4.84
CA ILE A 55 6.74 -30.81 -4.75
C ILE A 55 6.09 -31.39 -5.98
N SER A 56 5.25 -32.40 -5.80
CA SER A 56 4.45 -33.01 -6.87
C SER A 56 2.97 -32.72 -6.70
N GLU A 57 2.22 -32.76 -7.80
CA GLU A 57 0.77 -32.60 -7.77
C GLU A 57 0.12 -33.81 -7.07
N GLY A 58 -0.78 -33.54 -6.12
CA GLY A 58 -1.54 -34.57 -5.40
C GLY A 58 -2.10 -34.09 -4.07
N GLU A 59 -2.95 -34.93 -3.49
CA GLU A 59 -3.49 -34.69 -2.13
C GLU A 59 -2.53 -35.32 -1.10
N PRO A 60 -1.88 -34.52 -0.22
CA PRO A 60 -0.98 -35.07 0.78
C PRO A 60 -1.73 -35.90 1.80
N LYS A 61 -1.20 -37.05 2.17
CA LYS A 61 -1.68 -37.81 3.32
C LYS A 61 -1.41 -36.97 4.59
N LYS A 62 -2.44 -36.38 5.13
CA LYS A 62 -2.36 -35.59 6.37
C LYS A 62 -2.33 -36.53 7.56
N ASN A 63 -1.24 -36.61 8.29
CA ASN A 63 -1.23 -37.18 9.62
C ASN A 63 -2.07 -36.27 10.54
N VAL A 64 -3.17 -36.82 11.02
CA VAL A 64 -4.01 -36.12 12.00
C VAL A 64 -3.30 -36.19 13.35
N LEU A 65 -2.59 -35.13 13.70
CA LEU A 65 -2.06 -34.97 15.05
C LEU A 65 -3.21 -34.71 16.02
N ALA A 66 -3.22 -35.42 17.15
CA ALA A 66 -4.18 -35.11 18.21
C ALA A 66 -3.99 -33.65 18.68
N LYS A 67 -5.07 -32.90 18.72
CA LYS A 67 -5.01 -31.52 19.24
C LYS A 67 -4.58 -31.57 20.70
N PRO A 68 -3.52 -30.85 21.10
CA PRO A 68 -3.15 -30.73 22.49
C PRO A 68 -4.29 -30.10 23.27
N GLN A 69 -4.62 -30.65 24.44
CA GLN A 69 -5.57 -30.04 25.36
C GLN A 69 -4.89 -28.85 26.04
N ILE A 70 -5.01 -27.68 25.45
CA ILE A 70 -4.52 -26.43 26.04
C ILE A 70 -5.61 -25.91 26.98
N LYS A 71 -5.32 -25.87 28.27
CA LYS A 71 -6.19 -25.17 29.23
C LYS A 71 -6.05 -23.68 29.02
N PRO A 72 -7.16 -22.91 28.86
CA PRO A 72 -7.08 -21.47 28.81
C PRO A 72 -6.38 -20.95 30.07
N LEU A 73 -5.41 -20.07 29.90
CA LEU A 73 -4.85 -19.31 31.01
C LEU A 73 -5.80 -18.16 31.31
N ASP A 74 -6.31 -18.12 32.54
CA ASP A 74 -7.04 -16.97 33.05
C ASP A 74 -6.00 -15.99 33.64
N PRO A 75 -5.59 -14.94 32.90
CA PRO A 75 -4.63 -13.99 33.42
C PRO A 75 -5.29 -13.23 34.59
N PRO A 76 -4.58 -13.07 35.72
CA PRO A 76 -5.12 -12.36 36.86
C PRO A 76 -5.42 -10.89 36.47
N LYS A 77 -6.66 -10.47 36.66
CA LYS A 77 -7.08 -9.09 36.37
C LYS A 77 -6.51 -8.13 37.42
N GLY A 78 -5.94 -7.02 36.96
CA GLY A 78 -5.46 -5.95 37.85
C GLY A 78 -4.14 -6.22 38.59
N VAL A 79 -3.41 -7.27 38.23
CA VAL A 79 -2.09 -7.56 38.81
C VAL A 79 -1.01 -6.91 37.96
N GLU A 80 -0.27 -6.00 38.57
CA GLU A 80 0.94 -5.44 37.98
C GLU A 80 2.19 -6.14 38.52
N THR A 81 3.14 -6.45 37.63
CA THR A 81 4.44 -6.94 38.03
C THR A 81 5.26 -5.83 38.70
N GLU A 82 6.21 -6.19 39.56
CA GLU A 82 7.16 -5.22 40.15
C GLU A 82 7.96 -4.46 39.08
N TYR A 83 8.27 -5.13 37.97
CA TYR A 83 8.89 -4.48 36.81
C TYR A 83 8.02 -3.36 36.25
N SER A 84 6.73 -3.61 36.01
CA SER A 84 5.79 -2.60 35.50
C SER A 84 5.66 -1.42 36.48
N LYS A 85 5.54 -1.68 37.77
CA LYS A 85 5.49 -0.63 38.80
C LYS A 85 6.76 0.22 38.83
N ASN A 86 7.93 -0.40 38.69
CA ASN A 86 9.20 0.30 38.69
C ASN A 86 9.41 1.07 37.38
N PHE A 87 8.99 0.51 36.24
CA PHE A 87 9.03 1.19 34.94
C PHE A 87 8.20 2.49 34.95
N LYS A 88 7.00 2.46 35.54
CA LYS A 88 6.15 3.65 35.69
C LYS A 88 6.76 4.75 36.58
N LYS A 89 7.74 4.42 37.43
CA LYS A 89 8.44 5.38 38.29
C LYS A 89 9.60 6.08 37.58
N ILE A 90 9.99 5.61 36.39
CA ILE A 90 11.07 6.25 35.63
C ILE A 90 10.61 7.65 35.23
N PRO A 91 11.38 8.71 35.60
CA PRO A 91 11.02 10.06 35.18
C PRO A 91 10.97 10.18 33.68
N THR A 92 9.87 10.69 33.15
CA THR A 92 9.75 11.00 31.73
C THR A 92 10.09 12.47 31.49
N THR A 93 10.92 12.73 30.50
CA THR A 93 11.12 14.10 30.03
C THR A 93 9.97 14.46 29.10
N PRO A 94 9.26 15.57 29.33
CA PRO A 94 8.24 16.02 28.40
C PRO A 94 8.81 16.15 26.99
N VAL A 95 8.10 15.60 26.02
CA VAL A 95 8.47 15.75 24.60
C VAL A 95 8.20 17.20 24.20
N THR A 96 9.22 17.88 23.72
CA THR A 96 9.03 19.22 23.12
C THR A 96 8.22 19.06 21.83
N GLU A 97 7.09 19.73 21.77
CA GLU A 97 6.29 19.77 20.56
C GLU A 97 7.07 20.43 19.42
N THR A 98 7.21 19.72 18.34
CA THR A 98 7.86 20.22 17.13
C THR A 98 6.94 19.98 15.95
N PHE A 99 6.89 20.94 15.05
CA PHE A 99 6.04 20.88 13.86
C PHE A 99 6.87 21.01 12.60
N ASN A 100 6.35 20.49 11.50
CA ASN A 100 6.94 20.70 10.19
C ASN A 100 6.66 22.12 9.72
N ASN A 101 7.60 22.71 9.00
CA ASN A 101 7.41 23.99 8.35
C ASN A 101 7.34 23.80 6.82
N PHE A 102 6.27 24.22 6.18
CA PHE A 102 6.17 24.12 4.73
C PHE A 102 7.28 24.88 4.00
N ALA A 103 7.87 25.91 4.63
CA ALA A 103 9.03 26.61 4.10
C ALA A 103 10.32 25.75 4.03
N ASP A 104 10.35 24.57 4.70
CA ASP A 104 11.47 23.62 4.55
C ASP A 104 11.54 23.00 3.14
N VAL A 105 10.50 23.17 2.33
CA VAL A 105 10.42 22.73 0.94
C VAL A 105 10.27 23.95 0.05
N THR A 106 11.26 24.19 -0.81
CA THR A 106 11.19 25.27 -1.80
C THR A 106 10.53 24.75 -3.06
N GLU A 107 9.49 25.46 -3.52
CA GLU A 107 8.78 25.16 -4.76
C GLU A 107 9.24 26.09 -5.87
N ARG A 108 9.47 25.56 -7.07
CA ARG A 108 9.88 26.33 -8.24
C ARG A 108 9.25 25.78 -9.50
N GLN A 109 8.55 26.64 -10.25
CA GLN A 109 8.11 26.31 -11.59
C GLN A 109 9.30 26.37 -12.54
N LEU A 110 9.62 25.26 -13.21
CA LEU A 110 10.71 25.22 -14.21
C LEU A 110 10.19 25.50 -15.61
N TYR A 111 9.11 24.80 -16.00
CA TYR A 111 8.41 24.97 -17.28
C TYR A 111 6.90 24.85 -17.03
N PRO A 112 6.04 25.24 -17.98
CA PRO A 112 4.62 24.88 -17.90
C PRO A 112 4.48 23.36 -17.62
N ASN A 113 3.69 23.00 -16.62
CA ASN A 113 3.48 21.60 -16.19
C ASN A 113 4.72 20.85 -15.65
N VAL A 114 5.80 21.55 -15.28
CA VAL A 114 7.00 20.98 -14.66
C VAL A 114 7.35 21.77 -13.41
N LYS A 115 7.13 21.17 -12.24
CA LYS A 115 7.33 21.80 -10.94
C LYS A 115 8.41 21.06 -10.14
N LEU A 116 9.35 21.83 -9.60
CA LEU A 116 10.39 21.32 -8.71
C LEU A 116 10.01 21.61 -7.25
N PHE A 117 10.04 20.57 -6.44
CA PHE A 117 9.97 20.62 -4.99
C PHE A 117 11.34 20.23 -4.43
N TYR A 118 12.01 21.18 -3.85
CA TYR A 118 13.38 21.02 -3.33
C TYR A 118 13.38 20.96 -1.79
N THR A 119 14.03 19.93 -1.25
CA THR A 119 14.29 19.76 0.18
C THR A 119 15.81 19.69 0.42
N PRO A 120 16.42 20.52 1.27
CA PRO A 120 17.85 20.40 1.56
C PRO A 120 18.16 19.14 2.37
N ASN A 121 19.17 18.37 1.94
CA ASN A 121 19.70 17.25 2.70
C ASN A 121 20.83 17.74 3.61
N THR A 122 20.60 17.77 4.91
CA THR A 122 21.58 18.23 5.91
C THR A 122 22.40 17.10 6.54
N LYS A 123 22.16 15.83 6.14
CA LYS A 123 22.71 14.65 6.83
C LYS A 123 23.87 13.97 6.08
N ASN A 124 23.79 13.89 4.76
CA ASN A 124 24.77 13.17 3.95
C ASN A 124 24.77 13.65 2.48
N ASP A 125 25.66 13.11 1.66
CA ASP A 125 25.85 13.49 0.25
C ASP A 125 25.07 12.57 -0.71
N VAL A 126 24.00 11.91 -0.23
CA VAL A 126 23.13 11.06 -1.06
C VAL A 126 21.85 11.81 -1.37
N PHE A 127 21.63 12.11 -2.64
CA PHE A 127 20.35 12.70 -3.06
C PHE A 127 19.26 11.64 -3.24
N SER A 128 18.02 12.06 -3.17
CA SER A 128 16.88 11.33 -3.68
C SER A 128 16.07 12.22 -4.63
N LEU A 129 15.62 11.63 -5.71
CA LEU A 129 14.83 12.28 -6.75
C LEU A 129 13.67 11.37 -7.10
N THR A 130 12.46 11.92 -7.12
CA THR A 130 11.28 11.24 -7.65
C THR A 130 10.64 12.13 -8.70
N LEU A 131 10.49 11.60 -9.91
CA LEU A 131 9.71 12.20 -10.99
C LEU A 131 8.33 11.56 -10.94
N LYS A 132 7.29 12.35 -10.66
CA LYS A 132 5.89 11.92 -10.55
C LYS A 132 5.11 12.49 -11.72
N TYR A 133 4.89 11.67 -12.75
CA TYR A 133 4.11 12.05 -13.93
C TYR A 133 2.62 11.86 -13.70
N GLY A 134 1.80 12.81 -14.16
CA GLY A 134 0.33 12.83 -13.99
C GLY A 134 -0.43 11.85 -14.87
N VAL A 135 0.09 10.65 -15.07
CA VAL A 135 -0.55 9.58 -15.84
C VAL A 135 -0.28 8.21 -15.20
N GLY A 136 -1.30 7.37 -15.19
CA GLY A 136 -1.19 6.02 -14.62
C GLY A 136 -1.87 4.96 -15.50
N THR A 137 -2.05 3.78 -14.92
CA THR A 137 -2.60 2.62 -15.64
C THR A 137 -4.06 2.78 -16.03
N HIS A 138 -4.81 3.62 -15.33
CA HIS A 138 -6.21 3.88 -15.68
C HIS A 138 -6.35 4.64 -17.02
N LYS A 139 -5.43 5.55 -17.32
CA LYS A 139 -5.35 6.25 -18.63
C LYS A 139 -4.58 5.44 -19.67
N MET A 140 -3.46 4.82 -19.25
CA MET A 140 -2.54 4.09 -20.12
C MET A 140 -2.35 2.66 -19.61
N PRO A 141 -3.30 1.73 -19.85
CA PRO A 141 -3.26 0.38 -19.25
C PRO A 141 -2.01 -0.44 -19.61
N LYS A 142 -1.37 -0.19 -20.77
CA LYS A 142 -0.11 -0.84 -21.16
C LYS A 142 1.09 -0.40 -20.32
N LEU A 143 0.96 0.72 -19.61
CA LEU A 143 2.05 1.30 -18.81
C LEU A 143 2.48 0.35 -17.67
N GLN A 144 1.58 -0.45 -17.09
CA GLN A 144 1.95 -1.44 -16.08
C GLN A 144 2.95 -2.47 -16.61
N TYR A 145 2.78 -2.94 -17.85
CA TYR A 145 3.67 -3.91 -18.48
C TYR A 145 5.00 -3.27 -18.88
N ALA A 146 4.94 -2.06 -19.42
CA ALA A 146 6.12 -1.30 -19.78
C ALA A 146 6.99 -1.00 -18.55
N VAL A 147 6.41 -0.50 -17.45
CA VAL A 147 7.11 -0.20 -16.20
C VAL A 147 7.71 -1.45 -15.56
N GLN A 148 7.00 -2.58 -15.57
CA GLN A 148 7.53 -3.84 -15.05
C GLN A 148 8.83 -4.23 -15.77
N LEU A 149 8.89 -4.10 -17.09
CA LEU A 149 10.06 -4.43 -17.89
C LEU A 149 11.19 -3.41 -17.73
N MET A 150 10.87 -2.13 -17.53
CA MET A 150 11.88 -1.09 -17.33
C MET A 150 12.83 -1.37 -16.16
N ASN A 151 12.35 -1.99 -15.09
CA ASN A 151 13.20 -2.35 -13.94
C ASN A 151 14.26 -3.43 -14.27
N THR A 152 14.12 -4.11 -15.41
CA THR A 152 15.04 -5.14 -15.89
C THR A 152 15.52 -4.87 -17.33
N ALA A 153 15.26 -3.69 -17.87
CA ALA A 153 15.63 -3.33 -19.23
C ALA A 153 17.14 -3.07 -19.37
N GLY A 154 17.66 -3.36 -20.56
CA GLY A 154 18.92 -2.80 -21.04
C GLY A 154 18.72 -1.41 -21.66
N MET A 155 19.72 -0.93 -22.42
CA MET A 155 19.67 0.32 -23.19
C MET A 155 20.10 0.08 -24.62
N MET A 156 19.49 0.81 -25.56
CA MET A 156 19.94 0.80 -26.95
C MET A 156 21.34 1.46 -27.10
N PRO A 157 22.16 1.06 -28.09
CA PRO A 157 21.81 0.04 -29.09
C PRO A 157 21.91 -1.41 -28.59
N ASN A 158 22.84 -1.77 -27.71
CA ASN A 158 23.09 -3.17 -27.33
C ASN A 158 23.65 -3.32 -25.92
N ILE A 159 23.25 -2.47 -24.98
CA ILE A 159 23.65 -2.56 -23.58
C ILE A 159 22.63 -3.46 -22.87
N ASP A 160 23.09 -4.57 -22.29
CA ASP A 160 22.24 -5.48 -21.54
C ASP A 160 21.87 -4.94 -20.14
N ALA A 161 20.87 -5.54 -19.52
CA ALA A 161 20.36 -5.13 -18.20
C ALA A 161 21.41 -5.25 -17.08
N GLN A 162 22.33 -6.20 -17.15
CA GLN A 162 23.38 -6.38 -16.15
C GLN A 162 24.40 -5.23 -16.24
N THR A 163 24.78 -4.86 -17.45
CA THR A 163 25.66 -3.72 -17.72
C THR A 163 25.01 -2.40 -17.27
N VAL A 164 23.70 -2.21 -17.52
CA VAL A 164 22.95 -1.03 -17.03
C VAL A 164 23.03 -0.96 -15.50
N ARG A 165 22.72 -2.05 -14.81
CA ARG A 165 22.79 -2.09 -13.34
C ARG A 165 24.21 -1.79 -12.83
N ARG A 166 25.24 -2.32 -13.50
CA ARG A 166 26.63 -2.03 -13.16
C ARG A 166 26.95 -0.54 -13.33
N GLN A 167 26.51 0.09 -14.42
CA GLN A 167 26.72 1.53 -14.64
C GLN A 167 26.10 2.39 -13.52
N TYR A 168 24.88 2.06 -13.07
CA TYR A 168 24.28 2.73 -11.92
C TYR A 168 25.09 2.48 -10.64
N SER A 169 25.48 1.24 -10.41
CA SER A 169 26.27 0.87 -9.21
C SER A 169 27.62 1.58 -9.16
N GLU A 170 28.31 1.71 -10.29
CA GLU A 170 29.58 2.45 -10.40
C GLU A 170 29.44 3.95 -10.11
N LEU A 171 28.24 4.51 -10.31
CA LEU A 171 27.90 5.88 -9.94
C LEU A 171 27.37 5.99 -8.49
N GLY A 172 27.33 4.90 -7.73
CA GLY A 172 26.71 4.85 -6.41
C GLY A 172 25.22 5.16 -6.44
N ALA A 173 24.53 4.76 -7.50
CA ALA A 173 23.14 5.07 -7.74
C ALA A 173 22.23 3.84 -7.75
N SER A 174 20.98 4.06 -7.37
CA SER A 174 19.88 3.12 -7.57
C SER A 174 18.71 3.80 -8.28
N TYR A 175 17.91 3.01 -8.97
CA TYR A 175 16.71 3.48 -9.67
C TYR A 175 15.58 2.48 -9.51
N SER A 176 14.35 2.97 -9.63
CA SER A 176 13.16 2.14 -9.77
C SER A 176 12.10 2.86 -10.58
N PHE A 177 11.32 2.09 -11.31
CA PHE A 177 10.13 2.54 -12.02
C PHE A 177 8.91 1.98 -11.34
N GLY A 178 7.89 2.80 -11.13
CA GLY A 178 6.64 2.43 -10.50
C GLY A 178 5.45 3.05 -11.19
N VAL A 179 4.29 2.43 -11.10
CA VAL A 179 3.05 2.99 -11.62
C VAL A 179 1.88 2.63 -10.70
N THR A 180 0.98 3.60 -10.55
CA THR A 180 -0.31 3.44 -9.89
C THR A 180 -1.43 3.66 -10.92
N ASP A 181 -2.66 3.60 -10.51
CA ASP A 181 -3.79 3.95 -11.39
C ASP A 181 -3.67 5.35 -11.99
N SER A 182 -3.12 6.29 -11.21
CA SER A 182 -3.14 7.72 -11.52
C SER A 182 -1.77 8.30 -11.89
N TYR A 183 -0.66 7.68 -11.46
CA TYR A 183 0.67 8.27 -11.58
C TYR A 183 1.73 7.26 -12.03
N PHE A 184 2.65 7.73 -12.85
CA PHE A 184 3.90 7.04 -13.18
C PHE A 184 5.06 7.68 -12.43
N TYR A 185 5.95 6.85 -11.88
CA TYR A 185 7.06 7.28 -11.05
C TYR A 185 8.39 6.79 -11.58
N ILE A 186 9.38 7.67 -11.56
CA ILE A 186 10.80 7.32 -11.72
C ILE A 186 11.49 7.78 -10.43
N SER A 187 11.96 6.83 -9.62
CA SER A 187 12.66 7.11 -8.38
C SER A 187 14.15 6.80 -8.54
N ILE A 188 14.98 7.72 -8.09
CA ILE A 188 16.44 7.68 -8.25
C ILE A 188 17.06 8.11 -6.93
N SER A 189 18.12 7.44 -6.51
CA SER A 189 18.96 7.94 -5.43
C SER A 189 20.43 7.67 -5.78
N GLY A 190 21.34 8.47 -5.26
CA GLY A 190 22.75 8.27 -5.53
C GLY A 190 23.65 9.32 -4.91
N GLU A 191 24.95 9.17 -5.10
CA GLU A 191 25.93 10.16 -4.64
C GLU A 191 25.75 11.47 -5.43
N GLU A 192 25.58 12.57 -4.73
CA GLU A 192 25.25 13.87 -5.33
C GLU A 192 26.32 14.42 -6.28
N LYS A 193 27.60 14.08 -6.04
CA LYS A 193 28.70 14.42 -6.97
C LYS A 193 28.50 13.87 -8.38
N ASN A 194 27.70 12.77 -8.51
CA ASN A 194 27.44 12.08 -9.77
C ASN A 194 26.06 12.44 -10.38
N LEU A 195 25.31 13.39 -9.79
CA LEU A 195 23.93 13.74 -10.18
C LEU A 195 23.78 13.91 -11.71
N ASP A 196 24.63 14.72 -12.35
CA ASP A 196 24.55 14.98 -13.78
C ASP A 196 24.70 13.72 -14.63
N LYS A 197 25.66 12.84 -14.28
CA LYS A 197 25.91 11.58 -14.99
C LYS A 197 24.76 10.60 -14.77
N ILE A 198 24.19 10.57 -13.55
CA ILE A 198 23.05 9.71 -13.22
C ILE A 198 21.82 10.15 -14.01
N LEU A 199 21.55 11.45 -14.13
CA LEU A 199 20.43 11.97 -14.91
C LEU A 199 20.57 11.67 -16.40
N GLU A 200 21.77 11.83 -16.97
CA GLU A 200 22.05 11.45 -18.35
C GLU A 200 21.80 9.94 -18.59
N LEU A 201 22.24 9.10 -17.64
CA LEU A 201 22.05 7.66 -17.72
C LEU A 201 20.56 7.29 -17.64
N VAL A 202 19.80 7.87 -16.67
CA VAL A 202 18.37 7.64 -16.52
C VAL A 202 17.60 8.08 -17.76
N THR A 203 17.88 9.27 -18.26
CA THR A 203 17.21 9.80 -19.44
C THR A 203 17.43 8.92 -20.65
N LYS A 204 18.66 8.48 -20.87
CA LYS A 204 18.97 7.52 -21.94
C LYS A 204 18.24 6.19 -21.72
N HIS A 205 18.21 5.68 -20.48
CA HIS A 205 17.54 4.43 -20.16
C HIS A 205 16.03 4.52 -20.42
N VAL A 206 15.39 5.64 -20.09
CA VAL A 206 13.95 5.86 -20.30
C VAL A 206 13.59 6.06 -21.77
N LEU A 207 14.38 6.87 -22.48
CA LEU A 207 14.08 7.22 -23.88
C LEU A 207 14.50 6.13 -24.88
N MET A 208 15.51 5.33 -24.53
CA MET A 208 16.10 4.31 -25.41
C MET A 208 16.23 2.95 -24.70
N PRO A 209 15.14 2.41 -24.12
CA PRO A 209 15.21 1.12 -23.45
C PRO A 209 15.44 -0.01 -24.46
N ASN A 210 16.25 -0.97 -24.10
CA ASN A 210 16.39 -2.23 -24.82
C ASN A 210 15.60 -3.31 -24.09
N LEU A 211 14.32 -3.40 -24.41
CA LEU A 211 13.42 -4.42 -23.84
C LEU A 211 13.72 -5.79 -24.48
N ASP A 212 13.75 -6.84 -23.68
CA ASP A 212 13.98 -8.20 -24.16
C ASP A 212 12.66 -8.86 -24.58
N ASN A 213 12.59 -9.35 -25.84
CA ASN A 213 11.41 -10.05 -26.35
C ASN A 213 11.05 -11.30 -25.54
N ARG A 214 12.04 -12.05 -25.02
CA ARG A 214 11.78 -13.23 -24.19
C ARG A 214 11.13 -12.83 -22.86
N GLN A 215 11.55 -11.72 -22.26
CA GLN A 215 10.93 -11.18 -21.05
C GLN A 215 9.50 -10.69 -21.33
N ILE A 216 9.25 -10.04 -22.48
CA ILE A 216 7.90 -9.65 -22.90
C ILE A 216 7.01 -10.88 -23.02
N GLN A 217 7.44 -11.90 -23.75
CA GLN A 217 6.70 -13.14 -23.93
C GLN A 217 6.45 -13.85 -22.60
N SER A 218 7.47 -13.99 -21.76
CA SER A 218 7.34 -14.58 -20.42
C SER A 218 6.35 -13.81 -19.54
N MET A 219 6.40 -12.49 -19.56
CA MET A 219 5.48 -11.63 -18.79
C MET A 219 4.03 -11.79 -19.26
N VAL A 220 3.80 -11.78 -20.57
CA VAL A 220 2.46 -11.96 -21.16
C VAL A 220 1.93 -13.36 -20.91
N SER A 221 2.76 -14.39 -21.07
CA SER A 221 2.37 -15.78 -20.73
C SER A 221 2.05 -15.93 -19.23
N SER A 222 2.82 -15.31 -18.36
CA SER A 222 2.52 -15.28 -16.92
C SER A 222 1.19 -14.58 -16.62
N ALA A 223 0.89 -13.47 -17.31
CA ALA A 223 -0.38 -12.77 -17.17
C ALA A 223 -1.56 -13.65 -17.64
N TYR A 224 -1.40 -14.38 -18.76
CA TYR A 224 -2.40 -15.32 -19.25
C TYR A 224 -2.71 -16.43 -18.24
N TRP A 225 -1.69 -17.11 -17.74
CA TRP A 225 -1.86 -18.19 -16.77
C TRP A 225 -2.40 -17.70 -15.43
N SER A 226 -1.97 -16.51 -14.99
CA SER A 226 -2.51 -15.87 -13.79
C SER A 226 -4.01 -15.62 -13.95
N ARG A 227 -4.44 -15.00 -15.05
CA ARG A 227 -5.87 -14.75 -15.31
C ARG A 227 -6.69 -16.02 -15.50
N TYR A 228 -6.10 -17.05 -16.12
CA TYR A 228 -6.74 -18.36 -16.23
C TYR A 228 -7.00 -19.00 -14.87
N SER A 229 -6.06 -18.84 -13.93
CA SER A 229 -6.14 -19.43 -12.59
C SER A 229 -6.92 -18.59 -11.58
N GLU A 230 -7.03 -17.26 -11.77
CA GLU A 230 -7.60 -16.35 -10.76
C GLU A 230 -9.04 -16.70 -10.36
N LYS A 231 -9.89 -17.15 -11.33
CA LYS A 231 -11.28 -17.57 -11.07
C LYS A 231 -11.38 -18.84 -10.21
N ARG A 232 -10.28 -19.58 -10.07
CA ARG A 232 -10.17 -20.81 -9.28
C ARG A 232 -9.51 -20.61 -7.93
N ASN A 233 -8.88 -19.44 -7.71
CA ASN A 233 -8.22 -19.12 -6.45
C ASN A 233 -9.20 -18.40 -5.51
N PRO A 234 -9.64 -19.04 -4.40
CA PRO A 234 -10.62 -18.44 -3.49
C PRO A 234 -10.22 -17.08 -2.92
N SER A 235 -8.93 -16.88 -2.66
CA SER A 235 -8.43 -15.60 -2.12
C SER A 235 -8.53 -14.47 -3.16
N VAL A 236 -8.20 -14.76 -4.42
CA VAL A 236 -8.29 -13.79 -5.52
C VAL A 236 -9.77 -13.46 -5.81
N VAL A 237 -10.63 -14.47 -5.83
CA VAL A 237 -12.09 -14.27 -6.05
C VAL A 237 -12.70 -13.45 -4.91
N ALA A 238 -12.25 -13.66 -3.66
CA ALA A 238 -12.68 -12.86 -2.52
C ALA A 238 -12.25 -11.38 -2.66
N SER A 239 -11.01 -11.15 -3.08
CA SER A 239 -10.50 -9.79 -3.33
C SER A 239 -11.25 -9.13 -4.49
N ALA A 240 -11.52 -9.87 -5.57
CA ALA A 240 -12.26 -9.36 -6.71
C ALA A 240 -13.72 -9.00 -6.35
N LEU A 241 -14.37 -9.75 -5.45
CA LEU A 241 -15.70 -9.38 -4.97
C LEU A 241 -15.68 -8.10 -4.12
N LEU A 242 -14.69 -7.96 -3.24
CA LEU A 242 -14.52 -6.72 -2.48
C LEU A 242 -14.26 -5.52 -3.41
N GLU A 243 -13.36 -5.67 -4.36
CA GLU A 243 -13.08 -4.66 -5.39
C GLU A 243 -14.35 -4.29 -6.17
N TYR A 244 -15.15 -5.30 -6.57
CA TYR A 244 -16.41 -5.08 -7.25
C TYR A 244 -17.42 -4.31 -6.37
N ALA A 245 -17.46 -4.59 -5.08
CA ALA A 245 -18.30 -3.84 -4.15
C ALA A 245 -17.84 -2.39 -3.98
N LEU A 246 -16.53 -2.14 -4.02
CA LEU A 246 -15.96 -0.80 -3.86
C LEU A 246 -16.00 0.04 -5.15
N TYR A 247 -15.89 -0.57 -6.33
CA TYR A 247 -15.67 0.11 -7.59
C TYR A 247 -16.64 -0.28 -8.72
N GLY A 248 -17.48 -1.31 -8.52
CA GLY A 248 -18.38 -1.81 -9.56
C GLY A 248 -17.62 -2.29 -10.80
N GLU A 249 -18.07 -1.83 -11.97
CA GLU A 249 -17.43 -2.14 -13.26
C GLU A 249 -16.04 -1.49 -13.42
N ASN A 250 -15.70 -0.51 -12.56
CA ASN A 250 -14.35 0.10 -12.49
C ASN A 250 -13.37 -0.73 -11.65
N SER A 251 -13.72 -1.93 -11.18
CA SER A 251 -12.80 -2.82 -10.45
C SER A 251 -11.59 -3.18 -11.32
N HIS A 252 -10.40 -3.28 -10.74
CA HIS A 252 -9.15 -3.69 -11.44
C HIS A 252 -9.26 -5.04 -12.14
N TYR A 253 -10.14 -5.91 -11.69
CA TYR A 253 -10.37 -7.22 -12.31
C TYR A 253 -11.27 -7.14 -13.54
N ILE A 254 -12.03 -6.06 -13.68
CA ILE A 254 -12.93 -5.80 -14.81
C ILE A 254 -12.34 -4.75 -15.74
N ASP A 255 -11.95 -3.59 -15.19
CA ASP A 255 -11.37 -2.49 -15.94
C ASP A 255 -9.85 -2.70 -16.15
N ARG A 256 -9.53 -3.61 -17.06
CA ARG A 256 -8.15 -3.96 -17.45
C ARG A 256 -8.09 -4.31 -18.93
N ILE A 257 -6.89 -4.29 -19.51
CA ILE A 257 -6.70 -4.71 -20.91
C ILE A 257 -7.22 -6.13 -21.10
N PRO A 258 -8.11 -6.39 -22.07
CA PRO A 258 -8.52 -7.74 -22.42
C PRO A 258 -7.33 -8.62 -22.81
N MET A 259 -7.42 -9.94 -22.52
CA MET A 259 -6.27 -10.82 -22.78
C MET A 259 -5.98 -10.97 -24.27
N ASP A 260 -6.99 -10.92 -25.10
CA ASP A 260 -6.90 -10.96 -26.58
C ASP A 260 -6.21 -9.73 -27.20
N GLU A 261 -6.06 -8.63 -26.45
CA GLU A 261 -5.23 -7.47 -26.82
C GLU A 261 -3.74 -7.63 -26.40
N LEU A 262 -3.42 -8.63 -25.59
CA LEU A 262 -2.06 -8.93 -25.14
C LEU A 262 -1.48 -10.15 -25.84
N TYR A 263 -2.30 -11.16 -26.04
CA TYR A 263 -1.91 -12.49 -26.47
C TYR A 263 -3.07 -13.24 -27.14
N ASN A 264 -2.79 -13.86 -28.26
CA ASN A 264 -3.68 -14.77 -28.95
C ASN A 264 -2.96 -16.07 -29.27
N PHE A 265 -3.71 -17.14 -29.39
CA PHE A 265 -3.18 -18.39 -29.95
C PHE A 265 -4.21 -19.01 -30.90
N SER A 266 -3.71 -19.72 -31.88
CA SER A 266 -4.49 -20.54 -32.81
C SER A 266 -3.88 -21.94 -32.90
N VAL A 267 -4.67 -22.90 -33.24
CA VAL A 267 -4.20 -24.28 -33.49
C VAL A 267 -4.30 -24.54 -34.98
N ALA A 268 -3.15 -24.82 -35.59
CA ALA A 268 -3.09 -25.20 -37.01
C ALA A 268 -3.69 -26.59 -37.24
N PRO A 269 -4.06 -26.96 -38.50
CA PRO A 269 -4.65 -28.24 -38.81
C PRO A 269 -3.82 -29.47 -38.40
N ASP A 270 -2.48 -29.30 -38.29
CA ASP A 270 -1.53 -30.31 -37.84
C ASP A 270 -1.39 -30.41 -36.30
N GLY A 271 -2.19 -29.62 -35.57
CA GLY A 271 -2.13 -29.56 -34.11
C GLY A 271 -1.07 -28.59 -33.53
N THR A 272 -0.29 -27.92 -34.36
CA THR A 272 0.71 -26.94 -33.94
C THR A 272 0.01 -25.72 -33.33
N VAL A 273 0.44 -25.31 -32.11
CA VAL A 273 -0.03 -24.09 -31.46
C VAL A 273 0.79 -22.90 -31.97
N ILE A 274 0.09 -21.94 -32.57
CA ILE A 274 0.68 -20.68 -33.04
C ILE A 274 0.35 -19.59 -32.02
N GLU A 275 1.35 -19.09 -31.31
CA GLU A 275 1.21 -18.02 -30.34
C GLU A 275 1.49 -16.65 -30.97
N THR A 276 0.67 -15.67 -30.69
CA THR A 276 0.82 -14.30 -31.17
C THR A 276 0.83 -13.34 -29.99
N PHE A 277 2.00 -12.72 -29.76
CA PHE A 277 2.19 -11.71 -28.74
C PHE A 277 1.94 -10.32 -29.34
N LEU A 278 0.90 -9.65 -28.85
CA LEU A 278 0.52 -8.31 -29.34
C LEU A 278 1.27 -7.20 -28.63
N LEU A 279 1.74 -7.43 -27.40
CA LEU A 279 2.72 -6.55 -26.77
C LEU A 279 4.11 -6.81 -27.37
N ASN A 280 4.81 -5.74 -27.76
CA ASN A 280 6.13 -5.79 -28.35
C ASN A 280 7.00 -4.62 -27.90
N LYS A 281 8.31 -4.66 -28.21
CA LYS A 281 9.26 -3.63 -27.83
C LYS A 281 8.81 -2.23 -28.24
N THR A 282 8.32 -2.08 -29.47
CA THR A 282 7.97 -0.77 -30.03
C THR A 282 6.83 -0.14 -29.25
N ASN A 283 5.69 -0.86 -29.08
CA ASN A 283 4.53 -0.27 -28.41
C ASN A 283 4.79 -0.02 -26.92
N LEU A 284 5.58 -0.85 -26.24
CA LEU A 284 5.94 -0.63 -24.84
C LEU A 284 6.93 0.53 -24.67
N THR A 285 7.91 0.67 -25.56
CA THR A 285 8.81 1.83 -25.56
C THR A 285 8.04 3.13 -25.83
N THR A 286 7.16 3.13 -26.82
CA THR A 286 6.29 4.28 -27.11
C THR A 286 5.43 4.64 -25.90
N THR A 287 4.86 3.64 -25.21
CA THR A 287 4.05 3.87 -24.00
C THR A 287 4.86 4.61 -22.90
N ILE A 288 6.11 4.22 -22.65
CA ILE A 288 6.99 4.92 -21.69
C ILE A 288 7.28 6.35 -22.15
N GLN A 289 7.63 6.52 -23.42
CA GLN A 289 7.93 7.84 -23.98
C GLN A 289 6.73 8.79 -23.94
N GLU A 290 5.55 8.30 -24.24
CA GLU A 290 4.30 9.06 -24.12
C GLU A 290 4.01 9.44 -22.66
N ALA A 291 4.24 8.52 -21.72
CA ALA A 291 4.03 8.81 -20.30
C ALA A 291 4.92 9.94 -19.78
N THR A 292 6.15 10.09 -20.32
CA THR A 292 7.03 11.22 -19.97
C THR A 292 6.61 12.55 -20.61
N GLY A 293 5.57 12.57 -21.44
CA GLY A 293 4.94 13.77 -22.01
C GLY A 293 3.87 14.41 -21.11
N TYR A 294 3.54 13.82 -19.97
CA TYR A 294 2.58 14.36 -19.02
C TYR A 294 3.22 15.31 -18.01
N ALA A 295 2.40 16.15 -17.38
CA ALA A 295 2.84 17.04 -16.31
C ALA A 295 3.65 16.25 -15.25
N VAL A 296 4.75 16.84 -14.77
CA VAL A 296 5.64 16.17 -13.82
C VAL A 296 5.94 17.04 -12.60
N ASP A 297 5.73 16.45 -11.43
CA ASP A 297 6.21 16.95 -10.15
C ASP A 297 7.57 16.31 -9.86
N ILE A 298 8.59 17.13 -9.69
CA ILE A 298 9.96 16.73 -9.41
C ILE A 298 10.23 16.92 -7.93
N HIS A 299 10.34 15.82 -7.17
CA HIS A 299 10.66 15.85 -5.75
C HIS A 299 12.15 15.54 -5.56
N TYR A 300 12.94 16.55 -5.20
CA TYR A 300 14.38 16.42 -4.99
C TYR A 300 14.75 16.70 -3.53
N CYS A 301 15.59 15.84 -2.97
CA CYS A 301 16.22 16.06 -1.67
C CYS A 301 17.73 15.83 -1.80
N GLY A 302 18.53 16.88 -1.59
CA GLY A 302 20.00 16.84 -1.74
C GLY A 302 20.66 18.07 -1.18
N LYS A 303 22.00 18.15 -1.28
CA LYS A 303 22.83 19.26 -0.80
C LYS A 303 23.10 20.36 -1.83
N LYS A 304 23.01 20.02 -3.16
CA LYS A 304 23.26 21.01 -4.19
C LYS A 304 22.33 22.21 -4.08
N ASP A 305 22.81 23.38 -4.47
CA ASP A 305 21.98 24.57 -4.58
C ASP A 305 20.81 24.36 -5.55
N ILE A 306 19.66 24.95 -5.22
CA ILE A 306 18.43 24.81 -6.00
C ILE A 306 18.59 25.25 -7.47
N ASN A 307 19.45 26.25 -7.75
CA ASN A 307 19.68 26.71 -9.12
C ASN A 307 20.47 25.67 -9.93
N ASP A 308 21.43 25.00 -9.29
CA ASP A 308 22.19 23.93 -9.93
C ASP A 308 21.31 22.70 -10.15
N VAL A 309 20.44 22.38 -9.17
CA VAL A 309 19.43 21.33 -9.33
C VAL A 309 18.47 21.66 -10.48
N ALA A 310 17.97 22.88 -10.54
CA ALA A 310 17.05 23.32 -11.61
C ALA A 310 17.70 23.20 -13.01
N LYS A 311 18.99 23.55 -13.12
CA LYS A 311 19.74 23.35 -14.38
C LYS A 311 19.90 21.86 -14.71
N ALA A 312 20.21 21.03 -13.71
CA ALA A 312 20.37 19.59 -13.90
C ALA A 312 19.06 18.93 -14.35
N MET A 313 17.90 19.42 -13.86
CA MET A 313 16.58 18.89 -14.24
C MET A 313 16.24 19.09 -15.72
N ALA A 314 16.90 19.95 -16.45
CA ALA A 314 16.77 20.03 -17.92
C ALA A 314 17.20 18.73 -18.64
N LYS A 315 17.93 17.83 -17.96
CA LYS A 315 18.39 16.55 -18.49
C LYS A 315 17.44 15.38 -18.23
N ILE A 316 16.38 15.56 -17.46
CA ILE A 316 15.42 14.47 -17.21
C ILE A 316 14.55 14.18 -18.44
N PRO A 317 13.92 13.00 -18.52
CA PRO A 317 13.03 12.66 -19.63
C PRO A 317 11.72 13.45 -19.55
N MET A 318 11.75 14.68 -20.03
CA MET A 318 10.58 15.56 -20.17
C MET A 318 10.64 16.30 -21.49
N LYS A 319 9.49 16.73 -21.97
CA LYS A 319 9.39 17.68 -23.09
C LYS A 319 9.17 19.07 -22.53
N GLU A 320 9.97 20.05 -22.93
CA GLU A 320 9.80 21.48 -22.54
C GLU A 320 8.40 22.02 -22.89
N THR A 321 7.83 21.52 -23.96
CA THR A 321 6.44 21.78 -24.36
C THR A 321 5.55 20.60 -23.98
N MET A 322 5.46 20.30 -22.68
CA MET A 322 4.53 19.27 -22.21
C MET A 322 3.10 19.72 -22.48
N ALA A 323 2.58 19.20 -23.57
CA ALA A 323 1.25 19.59 -24.07
C ALA A 323 0.13 19.05 -23.20
N ASN A 324 0.40 18.02 -22.37
CA ASN A 324 -0.65 17.34 -21.64
C ASN A 324 -0.69 17.78 -20.17
N SER A 325 -1.57 18.75 -19.90
CA SER A 325 -1.90 19.23 -18.56
C SER A 325 -3.14 18.55 -17.97
N GLU A 326 -3.59 17.44 -18.57
CA GLU A 326 -4.74 16.71 -18.04
C GLU A 326 -4.46 16.27 -16.60
N SER A 327 -5.43 16.47 -15.73
CA SER A 327 -5.38 15.95 -14.36
C SER A 327 -5.35 14.43 -14.40
N PRO A 328 -4.59 13.79 -13.49
CA PRO A 328 -4.56 12.33 -13.42
C PRO A 328 -5.96 11.79 -13.18
N ILE A 329 -6.31 10.75 -13.94
CA ILE A 329 -7.61 10.08 -13.78
C ILE A 329 -7.57 9.27 -12.49
N ILE A 330 -8.61 9.41 -11.70
CA ILE A 330 -8.75 8.71 -10.44
C ILE A 330 -9.92 7.75 -10.52
N ARG A 331 -9.70 6.51 -10.15
CA ARG A 331 -10.72 5.47 -10.14
C ARG A 331 -11.86 5.84 -9.21
N GLU A 332 -13.08 5.94 -9.73
CA GLU A 332 -14.27 6.29 -8.97
C GLU A 332 -14.84 5.08 -8.23
N ARG A 333 -15.31 5.30 -6.99
CA ARG A 333 -16.00 4.29 -6.21
C ARG A 333 -17.45 4.14 -6.60
N ALA A 334 -17.97 2.91 -6.42
CA ALA A 334 -19.39 2.64 -6.55
C ALA A 334 -20.15 3.28 -5.37
N THR A 335 -21.28 3.89 -5.68
CA THR A 335 -22.19 4.47 -4.68
C THR A 335 -23.48 3.67 -4.60
N TYR A 336 -23.99 3.50 -3.39
CA TYR A 336 -25.22 2.75 -3.12
C TYR A 336 -26.18 3.61 -2.31
N ASN A 337 -27.43 3.71 -2.75
CA ASN A 337 -28.47 4.50 -2.10
C ASN A 337 -29.39 3.69 -1.17
N LYS A 338 -29.13 2.39 -1.03
CA LYS A 338 -29.83 1.48 -0.11
C LYS A 338 -28.93 0.34 0.32
N THR A 339 -29.17 -0.19 1.51
CA THR A 339 -28.49 -1.38 2.00
C THR A 339 -28.71 -2.56 1.06
N ASN A 340 -27.66 -3.28 0.74
CA ASN A 340 -27.68 -4.45 -0.13
C ASN A 340 -26.70 -5.53 0.34
N VAL A 341 -26.91 -6.76 -0.12
CA VAL A 341 -26.08 -7.91 0.24
C VAL A 341 -25.55 -8.58 -1.00
N MET A 342 -24.24 -8.73 -1.09
CA MET A 342 -23.54 -9.51 -2.11
C MET A 342 -23.03 -10.80 -1.47
N PHE A 343 -23.29 -11.94 -2.10
CA PHE A 343 -22.87 -13.24 -1.60
C PHE A 343 -22.10 -14.02 -2.66
N LEU A 344 -20.89 -14.43 -2.32
CA LEU A 344 -20.05 -15.35 -3.05
C LEU A 344 -20.00 -16.70 -2.34
N ALA A 345 -20.44 -17.74 -3.02
CA ALA A 345 -20.42 -19.10 -2.48
C ALA A 345 -19.02 -19.73 -2.62
N ASP A 346 -18.46 -20.18 -1.49
CA ASP A 346 -17.28 -21.03 -1.42
C ASP A 346 -17.56 -22.22 -0.49
N SER A 347 -17.83 -23.39 -1.08
CA SER A 347 -18.21 -24.60 -0.32
C SER A 347 -17.08 -25.22 0.48
N LYS A 348 -15.82 -24.85 0.20
CA LYS A 348 -14.62 -25.33 0.93
C LYS A 348 -14.26 -24.46 2.12
N MET A 349 -14.84 -23.25 2.21
CA MET A 349 -14.51 -22.26 3.20
C MET A 349 -15.10 -22.63 4.57
N GLN A 350 -14.25 -22.80 5.58
CA GLN A 350 -14.67 -23.03 6.98
C GLN A 350 -14.88 -21.70 7.71
N GLN A 351 -14.04 -20.71 7.42
CA GLN A 351 -14.18 -19.34 7.93
C GLN A 351 -14.73 -18.45 6.83
N ALA A 352 -15.80 -17.74 7.13
CA ALA A 352 -16.37 -16.73 6.22
C ALA A 352 -15.68 -15.38 6.40
N LYS A 353 -15.67 -14.60 5.32
CA LYS A 353 -15.24 -13.20 5.32
C LYS A 353 -16.46 -12.32 5.08
N ILE A 354 -16.62 -11.30 5.91
CA ILE A 354 -17.70 -10.33 5.80
C ILE A 354 -17.08 -8.95 5.71
N TYR A 355 -17.46 -8.18 4.69
CA TYR A 355 -17.08 -6.78 4.58
C TYR A 355 -18.33 -5.90 4.62
N PHE A 356 -18.17 -4.71 5.17
CA PHE A 356 -19.22 -3.68 5.28
C PHE A 356 -18.67 -2.41 4.65
N TYR A 357 -19.33 -1.94 3.60
CA TYR A 357 -18.93 -0.74 2.89
C TYR A 357 -20.03 0.31 2.98
N ILE A 358 -19.64 1.52 3.38
CA ILE A 358 -20.46 2.72 3.34
C ILE A 358 -19.75 3.73 2.46
N ASN A 359 -20.39 4.18 1.37
CA ASN A 359 -19.89 5.31 0.61
C ASN A 359 -20.05 6.58 1.47
N GLY A 360 -18.94 7.31 1.62
CA GLY A 360 -18.91 8.51 2.45
C GLY A 360 -19.28 9.76 1.68
N LYS A 361 -18.91 10.88 2.26
CA LYS A 361 -19.06 12.22 1.72
C LYS A 361 -17.73 12.73 1.17
N PRO A 362 -17.74 13.80 0.36
CA PRO A 362 -16.53 14.50 -0.01
C PRO A 362 -15.68 14.82 1.22
N TYR A 363 -14.39 14.60 1.08
CA TYR A 363 -13.45 14.79 2.18
C TYR A 363 -13.35 16.27 2.56
N ASP A 364 -13.38 16.53 3.85
CA ASP A 364 -13.23 17.84 4.46
C ASP A 364 -12.22 17.77 5.62
N ILE A 365 -11.12 18.52 5.51
CA ILE A 365 -10.08 18.56 6.56
C ILE A 365 -10.60 19.05 7.91
N ALA A 366 -11.68 19.81 7.95
CA ALA A 366 -12.30 20.24 9.20
C ALA A 366 -12.87 19.08 10.03
N GLN A 367 -13.10 17.93 9.40
CA GLN A 367 -13.60 16.73 10.06
C GLN A 367 -12.49 15.72 10.42
N ASP A 368 -11.22 15.98 10.10
CA ASP A 368 -10.13 15.01 10.32
C ASP A 368 -10.03 14.55 11.77
N VAL A 369 -10.01 15.48 12.71
CA VAL A 369 -9.90 15.15 14.15
C VAL A 369 -11.11 14.33 14.63
N ALA A 370 -12.31 14.68 14.16
CA ALA A 370 -13.52 13.94 14.51
C ALA A 370 -13.55 12.54 13.88
N CYS A 371 -13.07 12.42 12.64
CA CYS A 371 -12.89 11.14 11.95
C CYS A 371 -11.87 10.24 12.65
N ASP A 372 -10.71 10.77 13.00
CA ASP A 372 -9.67 10.04 13.71
C ASP A 372 -10.12 9.60 15.11
N ALA A 373 -10.83 10.48 15.82
CA ALA A 373 -11.42 10.15 17.12
C ALA A 373 -12.50 9.05 17.01
N PHE A 374 -13.36 9.12 16.00
CA PHE A 374 -14.31 8.06 15.70
C PHE A 374 -13.61 6.75 15.38
N ASN A 375 -12.60 6.75 14.50
CA ASN A 375 -11.83 5.56 14.13
C ASN A 375 -11.17 4.92 15.35
N GLN A 376 -10.57 5.73 16.23
CA GLN A 376 -9.95 5.24 17.46
C GLN A 376 -10.98 4.66 18.43
N TYR A 377 -12.12 5.31 18.57
CA TYR A 377 -13.24 4.85 19.42
C TYR A 377 -13.86 3.56 18.87
N PHE A 378 -14.15 3.53 17.56
CA PHE A 378 -14.86 2.43 16.92
C PHE A 378 -13.98 1.20 16.72
N SER A 379 -12.71 1.38 16.33
CA SER A 379 -11.81 0.28 15.96
C SER A 379 -10.34 0.46 16.38
N GLY A 380 -10.05 1.31 17.38
CA GLY A 380 -8.69 1.54 17.87
C GLY A 380 -8.12 0.34 18.62
N GLY A 381 -7.52 -0.60 17.89
CA GLY A 381 -6.87 -1.79 18.45
C GLY A 381 -7.82 -2.69 19.23
N PHE A 382 -7.31 -3.33 20.28
CA PHE A 382 -8.10 -4.24 21.12
C PHE A 382 -9.15 -3.55 21.99
N SER A 383 -8.99 -2.26 22.26
CA SER A 383 -9.93 -1.47 23.07
C SER A 383 -11.08 -0.87 22.24
N GLY A 384 -11.01 -0.88 20.91
CA GLY A 384 -12.07 -0.40 20.03
C GLY A 384 -13.37 -1.20 20.17
N LEU A 385 -14.49 -0.55 19.88
CA LEU A 385 -15.83 -1.16 20.01
C LEU A 385 -15.96 -2.46 19.20
N VAL A 386 -15.51 -2.46 17.96
CA VAL A 386 -15.64 -3.60 17.04
C VAL A 386 -14.98 -4.85 17.62
N MET A 387 -13.72 -4.74 18.08
CA MET A 387 -13.02 -5.87 18.70
C MET A 387 -13.68 -6.29 20.00
N ASN A 388 -14.04 -5.34 20.83
CA ASN A 388 -14.65 -5.60 22.15
C ASN A 388 -15.98 -6.31 22.00
N GLU A 389 -16.89 -5.81 21.15
CA GLU A 389 -18.23 -6.34 21.01
C GLU A 389 -18.29 -7.67 20.23
N ILE A 390 -17.43 -7.86 19.23
CA ILE A 390 -17.48 -9.03 18.35
C ILE A 390 -16.56 -10.15 18.87
N ARG A 391 -15.32 -9.82 19.24
CA ARG A 391 -14.33 -10.81 19.67
C ARG A 391 -14.40 -11.08 21.16
N GLU A 392 -14.17 -10.06 22.00
CA GLU A 392 -13.99 -10.24 23.43
C GLU A 392 -15.29 -10.69 24.14
N LYS A 393 -16.40 -10.00 23.88
CA LYS A 393 -17.68 -10.32 24.53
C LYS A 393 -18.39 -11.53 23.94
N ARG A 394 -18.26 -11.79 22.63
CA ARG A 394 -19.07 -12.80 21.94
C ARG A 394 -18.27 -13.94 21.31
N SER A 395 -16.96 -13.85 21.31
CA SER A 395 -16.06 -14.85 20.70
C SER A 395 -16.48 -15.24 19.27
N MET A 396 -17.01 -14.28 18.50
CA MET A 396 -17.54 -14.53 17.16
C MET A 396 -16.46 -14.52 16.09
N ALA A 397 -15.38 -13.75 16.29
CA ALA A 397 -14.34 -13.57 15.28
C ALA A 397 -12.95 -13.51 15.91
N TYR A 398 -11.95 -13.97 15.17
CA TYR A 398 -10.55 -13.74 15.52
C TYR A 398 -10.08 -12.33 15.12
N THR A 399 -10.57 -11.84 13.98
CA THR A 399 -10.24 -10.52 13.45
C THR A 399 -11.53 -9.79 13.09
N ALA A 400 -11.68 -8.58 13.62
CA ALA A 400 -12.74 -7.67 13.26
C ALA A 400 -12.24 -6.23 13.35
N PHE A 401 -12.59 -5.39 12.40
CA PHE A 401 -12.29 -3.95 12.41
C PHE A 401 -13.30 -3.17 11.58
N GLY A 402 -13.32 -1.86 11.75
CA GLY A 402 -14.10 -0.94 10.91
C GLY A 402 -13.56 0.47 11.06
N SER A 403 -13.20 1.11 9.95
CA SER A 403 -12.68 2.46 9.98
C SER A 403 -13.09 3.26 8.76
N VAL A 404 -13.19 4.56 8.94
CA VAL A 404 -13.32 5.51 7.84
C VAL A 404 -11.93 5.76 7.26
N SER A 405 -11.82 5.66 5.95
CA SER A 405 -10.61 6.02 5.21
C SER A 405 -10.83 7.34 4.48
N ASN A 406 -9.99 8.31 4.78
CA ASN A 406 -9.95 9.58 4.07
C ASN A 406 -9.08 9.45 2.80
N PRO A 407 -9.45 10.11 1.71
CA PRO A 407 -8.66 10.09 0.49
C PRO A 407 -7.36 10.88 0.68
N ILE A 408 -6.32 10.44 -0.02
CA ILE A 408 -5.04 11.14 -0.13
C ILE A 408 -4.99 12.06 -1.36
N ILE A 409 -6.06 12.08 -2.15
CA ILE A 409 -6.18 12.85 -3.39
C ILE A 409 -7.41 13.77 -3.26
N PRO A 410 -7.28 15.06 -3.60
CA PRO A 410 -8.38 16.01 -3.49
C PRO A 410 -9.61 15.61 -4.31
N GLY A 411 -10.78 16.02 -3.82
CA GLY A 411 -12.05 15.83 -4.53
C GLY A 411 -12.60 14.39 -4.51
N LYS A 412 -12.02 13.51 -3.69
CA LYS A 412 -12.51 12.17 -3.47
C LYS A 412 -13.30 12.05 -2.18
N ASP A 413 -14.25 11.11 -2.18
CA ASP A 413 -15.06 10.82 -1.01
C ASP A 413 -14.30 9.95 -0.01
N SER A 414 -14.53 10.22 1.28
CA SER A 414 -14.21 9.26 2.35
C SER A 414 -15.08 8.01 2.23
N TYR A 415 -14.76 6.94 2.90
CA TYR A 415 -15.61 5.74 2.95
C TYR A 415 -15.32 4.95 4.22
N LEU A 416 -16.32 4.24 4.74
CA LEU A 416 -16.11 3.26 5.80
C LEU A 416 -15.93 1.87 5.20
N LEU A 417 -14.90 1.17 5.66
CA LEU A 417 -14.72 -0.26 5.41
C LEU A 417 -14.66 -1.02 6.73
N GLY A 418 -15.60 -1.94 6.93
CA GLY A 418 -15.61 -2.90 8.03
C GLY A 418 -15.25 -4.30 7.56
N TYR A 419 -14.69 -5.12 8.45
CA TYR A 419 -14.35 -6.51 8.21
C TYR A 419 -14.61 -7.38 9.45
N VAL A 420 -15.16 -8.58 9.21
CA VAL A 420 -15.29 -9.62 10.24
C VAL A 420 -14.93 -10.97 9.62
N GLY A 421 -13.90 -11.62 10.17
CA GLY A 421 -13.55 -13.01 9.85
C GLY A 421 -14.14 -13.97 10.90
N THR A 422 -15.16 -14.75 10.53
CA THR A 422 -15.92 -15.59 11.46
C THR A 422 -16.13 -17.01 10.95
N GLN A 423 -16.60 -17.92 11.81
CA GLN A 423 -17.07 -19.23 11.39
C GLN A 423 -18.32 -19.09 10.52
N SER A 424 -18.47 -19.96 9.51
CA SER A 424 -19.55 -19.82 8.52
C SER A 424 -20.95 -19.90 9.09
N ASP A 425 -21.17 -20.61 10.21
CA ASP A 425 -22.45 -20.72 10.91
C ASP A 425 -22.78 -19.47 11.75
N LYS A 426 -21.81 -18.66 12.10
CA LYS A 426 -21.97 -17.42 12.87
C LYS A 426 -22.10 -16.15 12.00
N VAL A 427 -22.11 -16.29 10.70
CA VAL A 427 -22.11 -15.13 9.77
C VAL A 427 -23.31 -14.22 10.00
N ALA A 428 -24.52 -14.79 10.12
CA ALA A 428 -25.73 -13.97 10.28
C ALA A 428 -25.70 -13.17 11.58
N ASP A 429 -25.27 -13.78 12.68
CA ASP A 429 -25.16 -13.09 13.98
C ASP A 429 -24.05 -12.04 13.97
N ALA A 430 -22.91 -12.32 13.31
CA ALA A 430 -21.82 -11.36 13.16
C ALA A 430 -22.23 -10.15 12.31
N VAL A 431 -23.01 -10.36 11.24
CA VAL A 431 -23.62 -9.28 10.45
C VAL A 431 -24.54 -8.45 11.33
N ASP A 432 -25.40 -9.10 12.12
CA ASP A 432 -26.35 -8.41 13.00
C ASP A 432 -25.65 -7.53 14.03
N VAL A 433 -24.60 -8.05 14.67
CA VAL A 433 -23.82 -7.28 15.66
C VAL A 433 -23.10 -6.10 15.03
N PHE A 434 -22.46 -6.30 13.87
CA PHE A 434 -21.75 -5.21 13.21
C PHE A 434 -22.71 -4.11 12.72
N MET A 435 -23.85 -4.51 12.14
CA MET A 435 -24.90 -3.57 11.70
C MET A 435 -25.52 -2.83 12.89
N ASP A 436 -25.65 -3.48 14.04
CA ASP A 436 -26.11 -2.82 15.28
C ASP A 436 -25.09 -1.77 15.75
N LEU A 437 -23.79 -2.07 15.72
CA LEU A 437 -22.74 -1.08 16.02
C LEU A 437 -22.75 0.12 15.06
N LEU A 438 -23.08 -0.09 13.78
CA LEU A 438 -23.22 1.00 12.81
C LEU A 438 -24.46 1.86 13.04
N ASN A 439 -25.55 1.32 13.60
CA ASN A 439 -26.81 2.04 13.77
C ASN A 439 -27.07 2.48 15.21
N ASN A 440 -26.54 1.75 16.19
CA ASN A 440 -26.77 1.93 17.63
C ASN A 440 -25.43 1.86 18.38
N MET A 441 -24.47 2.72 18.01
CA MET A 441 -23.17 2.76 18.64
C MET A 441 -23.28 3.00 20.15
N PRO A 442 -22.74 2.09 21.00
CA PRO A 442 -22.80 2.28 22.46
C PRO A 442 -22.00 3.50 22.93
N ASP A 443 -22.46 4.14 23.98
CA ASP A 443 -21.86 5.32 24.60
C ASP A 443 -20.90 4.92 25.74
N TYR A 444 -19.58 5.13 25.55
CA TYR A 444 -18.53 4.90 26.55
C TYR A 444 -17.62 6.14 26.65
N PRO A 445 -18.09 7.23 27.28
CA PRO A 445 -17.33 8.48 27.40
C PRO A 445 -16.05 8.36 28.23
N ASP A 446 -15.96 7.35 29.09
CA ASP A 446 -14.76 7.00 29.87
C ASP A 446 -13.54 6.63 29.02
N ARG A 447 -13.72 6.35 27.73
CA ARG A 447 -12.62 6.07 26.78
C ARG A 447 -11.89 7.31 26.29
N MET A 448 -12.46 8.51 26.50
CA MET A 448 -11.95 9.74 25.88
C MET A 448 -10.52 10.08 26.28
N GLU A 449 -10.13 9.90 27.53
CA GLU A 449 -8.77 10.17 27.99
C GLU A 449 -7.71 9.39 27.18
N ASN A 450 -7.96 8.10 26.96
CA ASN A 450 -7.05 7.26 26.17
C ASN A 450 -7.03 7.66 24.69
N ILE A 451 -8.18 8.05 24.14
CA ILE A 451 -8.31 8.48 22.74
C ILE A 451 -7.54 9.77 22.52
N ILE A 452 -7.75 10.77 23.36
CA ILE A 452 -7.04 12.06 23.31
C ILE A 452 -5.53 11.83 23.41
N THR A 453 -5.08 11.07 24.41
CA THR A 453 -3.67 10.73 24.59
C THR A 453 -3.07 10.07 23.37
N PHE A 454 -3.77 9.08 22.79
CA PHE A 454 -3.31 8.39 21.59
C PHE A 454 -3.20 9.31 20.39
N LEU A 455 -4.24 10.12 20.12
CA LEU A 455 -4.26 11.04 18.99
C LEU A 455 -3.22 12.15 19.12
N HIS A 456 -3.06 12.71 20.31
CA HIS A 456 -2.03 13.70 20.62
C HIS A 456 -0.61 13.14 20.33
N GLN A 457 -0.30 11.97 20.88
CA GLN A 457 0.99 11.32 20.67
C GLN A 457 1.21 10.95 19.19
N SER A 458 0.18 10.45 18.52
CA SER A 458 0.23 10.08 17.11
C SER A 458 0.48 11.29 16.22
N ALA A 459 -0.19 12.42 16.48
CA ALA A 459 0.02 13.67 15.76
C ALA A 459 1.47 14.17 15.90
N LEU A 460 2.03 14.16 17.12
CA LEU A 460 3.41 14.58 17.34
C LEU A 460 4.45 13.61 16.76
N ALA A 461 4.13 12.31 16.70
CA ALA A 461 5.02 11.30 16.12
C ALA A 461 5.01 11.26 14.59
N ALA A 462 3.96 11.75 13.94
CA ALA A 462 3.77 11.70 12.48
C ALA A 462 4.68 12.71 11.76
N LYS A 463 5.97 12.43 11.70
CA LYS A 463 6.95 13.27 11.00
C LYS A 463 7.36 12.64 9.68
N PRO A 464 7.13 13.29 8.54
CA PRO A 464 7.66 12.81 7.27
C PRO A 464 9.18 12.78 7.29
N GLY A 465 9.76 11.71 6.76
CA GLY A 465 11.20 11.63 6.58
C GLY A 465 11.70 12.74 5.63
N MET A 466 12.92 13.19 5.82
CA MET A 466 13.53 14.28 5.02
C MET A 466 13.34 14.07 3.51
N ARG A 467 13.52 12.83 3.02
CA ARG A 467 13.45 12.50 1.59
C ARG A 467 12.02 12.41 1.04
N SER A 468 11.02 12.18 1.91
CA SER A 468 9.61 12.15 1.54
C SER A 468 8.88 13.46 1.85
N LYS A 469 9.55 14.41 2.53
CA LYS A 469 8.94 15.64 3.04
C LYS A 469 8.22 16.42 1.95
N SER A 470 8.85 16.62 0.80
CA SER A 470 8.26 17.38 -0.30
C SER A 470 6.99 16.73 -0.87
N MET A 471 6.96 15.40 -1.00
CA MET A 471 5.75 14.69 -1.47
C MET A 471 4.61 14.79 -0.46
N VAL A 472 4.92 14.64 0.82
CA VAL A 472 3.92 14.73 1.89
C VAL A 472 3.38 16.14 2.02
N PHE A 473 4.24 17.17 1.95
CA PHE A 473 3.81 18.56 2.03
C PHE A 473 2.96 18.98 0.82
N ASP A 474 3.32 18.53 -0.38
CA ASP A 474 2.51 18.73 -1.57
C ASP A 474 1.11 18.11 -1.40
N GLN A 475 1.06 16.86 -0.91
CA GLN A 475 -0.20 16.18 -0.62
C GLN A 475 -1.06 16.95 0.40
N TRP A 476 -0.48 17.39 1.53
CA TRP A 476 -1.20 18.16 2.54
C TRP A 476 -1.75 19.48 1.97
N LYS A 477 -0.95 20.19 1.17
CA LYS A 477 -1.40 21.42 0.50
C LYS A 477 -2.55 21.17 -0.48
N GLN A 478 -2.47 20.08 -1.25
CA GLN A 478 -3.53 19.70 -2.17
C GLN A 478 -4.83 19.35 -1.44
N LEU A 479 -4.74 18.75 -0.24
CA LEU A 479 -5.89 18.45 0.62
C LEU A 479 -6.46 19.71 1.30
N GLY A 480 -5.76 20.84 1.25
CA GLY A 480 -6.23 22.14 1.76
C GLY A 480 -5.53 22.63 3.03
N TYR A 481 -4.57 21.85 3.60
CA TYR A 481 -3.79 22.30 4.75
C TYR A 481 -2.88 23.48 4.40
N LYS A 482 -2.86 24.48 5.28
CA LYS A 482 -2.00 25.68 5.14
C LYS A 482 -0.76 25.62 6.03
N ASP A 483 -0.71 24.67 6.96
CA ASP A 483 0.39 24.40 7.88
C ASP A 483 0.42 22.90 8.20
N ASP A 484 1.37 22.44 9.01
CA ASP A 484 1.46 21.04 9.49
C ASP A 484 0.10 20.59 10.07
N PRO A 485 -0.50 19.53 9.55
CA PRO A 485 -1.76 18.99 10.08
C PRO A 485 -1.72 18.74 11.60
N ALA A 486 -0.59 18.29 12.13
CA ALA A 486 -0.43 18.12 13.58
C ALA A 486 -0.59 19.44 14.32
N LYS A 487 0.04 20.51 13.82
CA LYS A 487 -0.06 21.85 14.44
C LYS A 487 -1.47 22.41 14.34
N VAL A 488 -2.13 22.23 13.18
CA VAL A 488 -3.50 22.69 12.94
C VAL A 488 -4.50 21.98 13.84
N ASN A 489 -4.31 20.66 14.03
CA ASN A 489 -5.30 19.81 14.67
C ASN A 489 -5.08 19.65 16.18
N LEU A 490 -3.89 19.93 16.73
CA LEU A 490 -3.51 19.60 18.10
C LEU A 490 -4.48 20.20 19.13
N ASN A 491 -4.82 21.48 19.00
CA ASN A 491 -5.77 22.13 19.90
C ASN A 491 -7.17 21.48 19.87
N SER A 492 -7.60 21.02 18.70
CA SER A 492 -8.88 20.31 18.56
C SER A 492 -8.81 18.92 19.17
N ILE A 493 -7.65 18.25 19.10
CA ILE A 493 -7.40 16.95 19.75
C ILE A 493 -7.45 17.11 21.27
N ASP A 494 -6.78 18.11 21.84
CA ASP A 494 -6.70 18.31 23.28
C ASP A 494 -8.06 18.71 23.90
N ASN A 495 -8.95 19.33 23.11
CA ASN A 495 -10.29 19.71 23.51
C ASN A 495 -11.39 18.73 23.06
N LEU A 496 -11.01 17.53 22.58
CA LEU A 496 -11.97 16.50 22.21
C LEU A 496 -12.84 16.07 23.39
N ASN A 497 -14.12 15.86 23.08
CA ASN A 497 -15.07 15.23 23.99
C ASN A 497 -15.91 14.19 23.24
N TYR A 498 -16.69 13.42 23.96
CA TYR A 498 -17.48 12.34 23.35
C TYR A 498 -18.55 12.85 22.35
N ASP A 499 -19.08 14.05 22.55
CA ASP A 499 -20.10 14.63 21.65
C ASP A 499 -19.54 14.87 20.24
N VAL A 500 -18.25 15.15 20.09
CA VAL A 500 -17.61 15.27 18.78
C VAL A 500 -17.66 13.93 18.02
N ILE A 501 -17.31 12.83 18.69
CA ILE A 501 -17.39 11.47 18.13
C ILE A 501 -18.83 11.12 17.76
N LYS A 502 -19.77 11.40 18.67
CA LYS A 502 -21.19 11.13 18.48
C LYS A 502 -21.77 11.91 17.31
N THR A 503 -21.45 13.19 17.21
CA THR A 503 -21.87 14.04 16.10
C THR A 503 -21.34 13.52 14.77
N TYR A 504 -20.03 13.17 14.71
CA TYR A 504 -19.44 12.59 13.51
C TYR A 504 -20.14 11.30 13.10
N TYR A 505 -20.35 10.39 14.05
CA TYR A 505 -21.07 9.13 13.83
C TYR A 505 -22.50 9.35 13.31
N GLU A 506 -23.26 10.23 13.93
CA GLU A 506 -24.65 10.53 13.52
C GLU A 506 -24.74 11.14 12.13
N GLN A 507 -23.77 11.97 11.75
CA GLN A 507 -23.76 12.63 10.46
C GLN A 507 -23.24 11.76 9.31
N ASN A 508 -22.32 10.83 9.57
CA ASN A 508 -21.57 10.16 8.53
C ASN A 508 -21.77 8.63 8.48
N ILE A 509 -22.22 8.00 9.57
CA ILE A 509 -22.27 6.53 9.70
C ILE A 509 -23.67 6.01 9.98
N LYS A 510 -24.32 6.57 11.00
CA LYS A 510 -25.63 6.11 11.47
C LYS A 510 -26.67 6.16 10.35
N ASN A 511 -27.39 5.04 10.18
CA ASN A 511 -28.46 4.88 9.19
C ASN A 511 -28.03 5.09 7.72
N GLN A 512 -26.72 5.06 7.42
CA GLN A 512 -26.25 5.10 6.04
C GLN A 512 -26.51 3.75 5.35
N PRO A 513 -26.72 3.75 4.03
CA PRO A 513 -26.77 2.53 3.24
C PRO A 513 -25.46 1.72 3.37
N VAL A 514 -25.58 0.43 3.68
CA VAL A 514 -24.42 -0.46 3.84
C VAL A 514 -24.43 -1.53 2.76
N THR A 515 -23.33 -1.67 2.02
CA THR A 515 -23.10 -2.83 1.16
C THR A 515 -22.40 -3.91 1.96
N ILE A 516 -23.13 -4.99 2.24
CA ILE A 516 -22.64 -6.15 2.97
C ILE A 516 -22.13 -7.19 1.98
N VAL A 517 -20.84 -7.51 2.05
CA VAL A 517 -20.18 -8.48 1.16
C VAL A 517 -19.83 -9.72 1.95
N ILE A 518 -20.36 -10.86 1.57
CA ILE A 518 -20.18 -12.13 2.29
C ILE A 518 -19.56 -13.16 1.36
N ILE A 519 -18.46 -13.76 1.82
CA ILE A 519 -17.83 -14.91 1.19
C ILE A 519 -17.88 -16.05 2.19
N GLY A 520 -18.51 -17.16 1.82
CA GLY A 520 -18.67 -18.28 2.76
C GLY A 520 -19.36 -19.51 2.18
N ASN A 521 -19.43 -20.55 3.00
CA ASN A 521 -20.03 -21.81 2.61
C ASN A 521 -21.58 -21.69 2.57
N PRO A 522 -22.22 -21.85 1.39
CA PRO A 522 -23.66 -21.67 1.23
C PRO A 522 -24.51 -22.69 2.01
N LYS A 523 -23.92 -23.79 2.49
CA LYS A 523 -24.62 -24.80 3.29
C LYS A 523 -24.69 -24.44 4.79
N THR A 524 -23.77 -23.61 5.26
CA THR A 524 -23.65 -23.27 6.70
C THR A 524 -24.04 -21.84 6.99
N VAL A 525 -23.87 -20.90 6.04
CA VAL A 525 -24.30 -19.51 6.20
C VAL A 525 -25.82 -19.41 6.18
N ASN A 526 -26.42 -18.84 7.22
CA ASN A 526 -27.87 -18.63 7.31
C ASN A 526 -28.35 -17.46 6.43
N LEU A 527 -28.33 -17.67 5.11
CA LEU A 527 -28.76 -16.65 4.12
C LEU A 527 -30.26 -16.27 4.28
N LYS A 528 -31.08 -17.14 4.88
CA LYS A 528 -32.52 -16.86 5.10
C LYS A 528 -32.69 -15.74 6.12
N GLN A 529 -31.96 -15.80 7.25
CA GLN A 529 -31.95 -14.76 8.29
C GLN A 529 -31.46 -13.42 7.71
N ILE A 530 -30.33 -13.44 6.99
CA ILE A 530 -29.73 -12.24 6.36
C ILE A 530 -30.72 -11.60 5.39
N LYS A 531 -31.36 -12.40 4.53
CA LYS A 531 -32.36 -11.93 3.56
C LYS A 531 -33.57 -11.29 4.23
N ALA A 532 -34.03 -11.86 5.35
CA ALA A 532 -35.19 -11.34 6.08
C ALA A 532 -34.94 -9.96 6.69
N LYS A 533 -33.70 -9.68 7.14
CA LYS A 533 -33.33 -8.40 7.78
C LYS A 533 -32.80 -7.34 6.80
N TYR A 534 -31.97 -7.75 5.85
CA TYR A 534 -31.22 -6.84 4.96
C TYR A 534 -31.67 -6.88 3.50
N GLY A 535 -32.73 -7.61 3.19
CA GLY A 535 -33.35 -7.62 1.88
C GLY A 535 -32.72 -8.60 0.89
N LYS A 536 -32.83 -8.29 -0.41
CA LYS A 536 -32.41 -9.19 -1.47
C LYS A 536 -30.90 -9.45 -1.45
N ILE A 537 -30.53 -10.74 -1.49
CA ILE A 537 -29.14 -11.17 -1.65
C ILE A 537 -28.80 -11.33 -3.12
N THR A 538 -27.82 -10.60 -3.60
CA THR A 538 -27.25 -10.76 -4.93
C THR A 538 -26.17 -11.83 -4.88
N LYS A 539 -26.43 -13.00 -5.45
CA LYS A 539 -25.41 -14.03 -5.64
C LYS A 539 -24.48 -13.61 -6.77
N VAL A 540 -23.20 -13.48 -6.47
CA VAL A 540 -22.18 -13.10 -7.44
C VAL A 540 -21.40 -14.35 -7.86
N SER A 541 -21.27 -14.57 -9.16
CA SER A 541 -20.41 -15.64 -9.68
C SER A 541 -19.00 -15.11 -9.98
N PRO A 542 -17.97 -15.96 -9.88
CA PRO A 542 -16.61 -15.55 -10.27
C PRO A 542 -16.54 -14.99 -11.71
N ALA A 543 -17.36 -15.53 -12.63
CA ALA A 543 -17.37 -15.06 -14.01
C ALA A 543 -17.74 -13.59 -14.16
N LYS A 544 -18.54 -13.03 -13.24
CA LYS A 544 -18.91 -11.60 -13.25
C LYS A 544 -17.80 -10.69 -12.76
N LEU A 545 -16.88 -11.20 -11.99
CA LEU A 545 -15.85 -10.41 -11.30
C LEU A 545 -14.59 -10.18 -12.14
N PHE A 546 -14.46 -10.91 -13.25
CA PHE A 546 -13.25 -10.89 -14.06
C PHE A 546 -13.59 -10.70 -15.53
N LYS A 547 -12.91 -9.77 -16.18
CA LYS A 547 -12.98 -9.56 -17.61
C LYS A 547 -11.79 -10.24 -18.31
N GLY A 548 -12.05 -10.96 -19.37
CA GLY A 548 -11.08 -11.51 -20.31
C GLY A 548 -10.50 -12.82 -19.90
#